data_b60383ae3b03eb320e49fb720ea06b9a
#
_entry.id   b60383ae3b03eb320e49fb720ea06b9a
#
_cell.length_a   1.000
_cell.length_b   1.000
_cell.length_c   1.000
_cell.angle_alpha   90.00
_cell.angle_beta   90.00
_cell.angle_gamma   90.00
#
_symmetry.space_group_name_H-M   'P 1'
#
loop_
_entity.id
_entity.type
_entity.pdbx_description
1 polymer ?
#
loop_
_entity_poly.entity_id
_entity_poly.type
_entity_poly.pdbx_seq_one_letter_code
_entity_poly.pdbx_strand_id
1 'polypeptide(L)'
;ASAIRNALDANPDVRGFYSVGAGVGALLAMLVESGRMNDSFVIAHDLTPQTKKGLHDEMIDVVIAQNIGHMIRSGIRVLKAISDGAKIDAAQERIRIDIILKENLFHAG
;
A
#
# COMPACT_ATOMS: atom_id res chain seq x y z
N ALA A 1 8.55 -16.84 -0.04
CA ALA A 1 7.38 -17.68 -0.37
C ALA A 1 7.10 -18.75 0.68
N SER A 2 8.14 -19.43 1.19
CA SER A 2 7.93 -20.48 2.20
C SER A 2 7.40 -19.91 3.52
N ALA A 3 7.82 -18.73 3.92
CA ALA A 3 7.32 -18.08 5.14
C ALA A 3 5.82 -17.77 5.03
N ILE A 4 5.39 -17.29 3.86
CA ILE A 4 3.98 -16.98 3.60
C ILE A 4 3.16 -18.28 3.61
N ARG A 5 3.65 -19.33 2.94
CA ARG A 5 2.99 -20.62 2.92
C ARG A 5 2.82 -21.18 4.33
N ASN A 6 3.89 -21.14 5.13
CA ASN A 6 3.84 -21.63 6.50
C ASN A 6 2.84 -20.85 7.34
N ALA A 7 2.79 -19.52 7.18
CA ALA A 7 1.84 -18.69 7.90
C ALA A 7 0.39 -18.99 7.49
N LEU A 8 0.13 -19.21 6.20
CA LEU A 8 -1.20 -19.58 5.71
C LEU A 8 -1.63 -20.93 6.24
N ASP A 9 -0.73 -21.91 6.24
CA ASP A 9 -1.02 -23.27 6.72
C ASP A 9 -1.29 -23.28 8.23
N ALA A 10 -0.56 -22.44 8.98
CA ALA A 10 -0.74 -22.33 10.43
C ALA A 10 -2.01 -21.55 10.82
N ASN A 11 -2.57 -20.77 9.91
CA ASN A 11 -3.71 -19.90 10.17
C ASN A 11 -4.79 -20.10 9.10
N PRO A 12 -5.46 -21.26 9.06
CA PRO A 12 -6.40 -21.57 7.99
C PRO A 12 -7.65 -20.68 7.99
N ASP A 13 -7.98 -20.04 9.11
CA ASP A 13 -9.16 -19.20 9.25
C ASP A 13 -8.89 -17.72 8.97
N VAL A 14 -7.65 -17.33 8.75
CA VAL A 14 -7.30 -15.93 8.44
C VAL A 14 -7.70 -15.60 7.02
N ARG A 15 -8.42 -14.50 6.84
CA ARG A 15 -8.94 -14.04 5.54
C ARG A 15 -8.55 -12.63 5.18
N GLY A 16 -7.94 -11.88 6.11
CA GLY A 16 -7.47 -10.53 5.87
C GLY A 16 -5.95 -10.48 5.87
N PHE A 17 -5.38 -9.81 4.87
CA PHE A 17 -3.93 -9.70 4.70
C PHE A 17 -3.55 -8.27 4.39
N TYR A 18 -2.56 -7.76 5.10
CA TYR A 18 -1.98 -6.46 4.85
C TYR A 18 -0.51 -6.63 4.49
N SER A 19 -0.18 -6.31 3.23
CA SER A 19 1.20 -6.38 2.73
C SER A 19 1.82 -5.00 2.74
N VAL A 20 2.87 -4.82 3.54
CA VAL A 20 3.59 -3.56 3.69
C VAL A 20 4.93 -3.68 2.97
N GLY A 21 4.96 -3.50 1.68
CA GLY A 21 6.21 -3.54 0.94
C GLY A 21 6.18 -4.44 -0.28
N ALA A 22 7.34 -4.95 -0.67
CA ALA A 22 7.53 -5.62 -1.96
C ALA A 22 7.01 -7.05 -2.02
N GLY A 23 6.50 -7.60 -0.93
CA GLY A 23 6.08 -9.01 -0.87
C GLY A 23 4.68 -9.31 -1.39
N VAL A 24 3.96 -8.32 -1.91
CA VAL A 24 2.56 -8.51 -2.32
C VAL A 24 2.42 -9.54 -3.44
N GLY A 25 3.36 -9.58 -4.39
CA GLY A 25 3.31 -10.55 -5.48
C GLY A 25 3.40 -11.99 -4.98
N ALA A 26 4.28 -12.26 -4.03
CA ALA A 26 4.40 -13.57 -3.41
C ALA A 26 3.13 -13.94 -2.62
N LEU A 27 2.57 -13.00 -1.90
CA LEU A 27 1.31 -13.21 -1.17
C LEU A 27 0.16 -13.57 -2.12
N LEU A 28 -0.01 -12.83 -3.20
CA LEU A 28 -1.06 -13.09 -4.19
C LEU A 28 -0.88 -14.45 -4.83
N ALA A 29 0.36 -14.80 -5.20
CA ALA A 29 0.66 -16.11 -5.77
C ALA A 29 0.30 -17.26 -4.82
N MET A 30 0.61 -17.11 -3.54
CA MET A 30 0.29 -18.14 -2.53
C MET A 30 -1.22 -18.23 -2.31
N LEU A 31 -1.94 -17.12 -2.33
CA LEU A 31 -3.41 -17.15 -2.17
C LEU A 31 -4.08 -17.85 -3.35
N VAL A 32 -3.60 -17.60 -4.57
CA VAL A 32 -4.10 -18.30 -5.76
C VAL A 32 -3.80 -19.78 -5.69
N GLU A 33 -2.55 -20.13 -5.38
CA GLU A 33 -2.10 -21.52 -5.32
C GLU A 33 -2.83 -22.33 -4.25
N SER A 34 -3.13 -21.70 -3.11
CA SER A 34 -3.86 -22.35 -2.02
C SER A 34 -5.37 -22.36 -2.18
N GLY A 35 -5.91 -21.74 -3.24
CA GLY A 35 -7.34 -21.64 -3.48
C GLY A 35 -8.07 -20.66 -2.56
N ARG A 36 -7.36 -19.76 -1.88
CA ARG A 36 -7.93 -18.84 -0.88
C ARG A 36 -8.21 -17.44 -1.43
N MET A 37 -7.85 -17.17 -2.70
CA MET A 37 -7.92 -15.82 -3.26
C MET A 37 -9.33 -15.23 -3.20
N ASN A 38 -10.35 -15.99 -3.54
CA ASN A 38 -11.73 -15.49 -3.57
C ASN A 38 -12.32 -15.22 -2.19
N ASP A 39 -11.77 -15.85 -1.16
CA ASP A 39 -12.24 -15.71 0.23
C ASP A 39 -11.36 -14.75 1.05
N SER A 40 -10.37 -14.12 0.42
CA SER A 40 -9.40 -13.28 1.11
C SER A 40 -9.62 -11.81 0.80
N PHE A 41 -9.33 -10.97 1.81
CA PHE A 41 -9.32 -9.52 1.68
C PHE A 41 -7.87 -9.06 1.76
N VAL A 42 -7.39 -8.35 0.74
CA VAL A 42 -5.99 -7.96 0.63
C VAL A 42 -5.85 -6.44 0.60
N ILE A 43 -5.05 -5.92 1.51
CA ILE A 43 -4.63 -4.52 1.52
C ILE A 43 -3.15 -4.48 1.17
N ALA A 44 -2.79 -3.72 0.16
CA ALA A 44 -1.41 -3.49 -0.23
C ALA A 44 -0.99 -2.06 0.06
N HIS A 45 0.30 -1.82 0.11
CA HIS A 45 0.89 -0.50 0.32
C HIS A 45 1.65 -0.08 -0.92
N ASP A 46 1.54 1.19 -1.28
CA ASP A 46 2.10 1.83 -2.45
C ASP A 46 1.43 1.44 -3.77
N LEU A 47 1.19 2.46 -4.58
CA LEU A 47 0.58 2.30 -5.90
C LEU A 47 1.67 2.08 -6.94
N THR A 48 1.90 0.81 -7.26
CA THR A 48 2.86 0.36 -8.26
C THR A 48 2.12 -0.23 -9.46
N PRO A 49 2.78 -0.49 -10.60
CA PRO A 49 2.14 -1.22 -11.69
C PRO A 49 1.55 -2.56 -11.26
N GLN A 50 2.22 -3.25 -10.34
CA GLN A 50 1.76 -4.52 -9.80
C GLN A 50 0.50 -4.37 -8.96
N THR A 51 0.45 -3.39 -8.05
CA THR A 51 -0.73 -3.17 -7.21
C THR A 51 -1.90 -2.60 -8.01
N LYS A 52 -1.64 -1.75 -9.01
CA LYS A 52 -2.68 -1.31 -9.95
C LYS A 52 -3.33 -2.50 -10.67
N LYS A 53 -2.51 -3.41 -11.17
CA LYS A 53 -3.01 -4.63 -11.81
C LYS A 53 -3.80 -5.49 -10.85
N GLY A 54 -3.32 -5.64 -9.62
CA GLY A 54 -4.01 -6.40 -8.58
C GLY A 54 -5.40 -5.83 -8.27
N LEU A 55 -5.53 -4.50 -8.21
CA LEU A 55 -6.83 -3.84 -8.04
C LEU A 55 -7.75 -4.09 -9.26
N HIS A 56 -7.21 -3.90 -10.45
CA HIS A 56 -7.97 -4.10 -11.68
C HIS A 56 -8.49 -5.53 -11.81
N ASP A 57 -7.67 -6.50 -11.48
CA ASP A 57 -7.99 -7.93 -11.57
C ASP A 57 -8.75 -8.44 -10.32
N GLU A 58 -9.09 -7.56 -9.40
CA GLU A 58 -9.84 -7.88 -8.17
C GLU A 58 -9.09 -8.85 -7.24
N MET A 59 -7.77 -8.90 -7.34
CA MET A 59 -6.92 -9.67 -6.43
C MET A 59 -6.53 -8.87 -5.19
N ILE A 60 -6.48 -7.56 -5.30
CA ILE A 60 -6.24 -6.62 -4.20
C ILE A 60 -7.50 -5.78 -4.02
N ASP A 61 -7.94 -5.61 -2.79
CA ASP A 61 -9.15 -4.86 -2.48
C ASP A 61 -8.87 -3.38 -2.24
N VAL A 62 -7.76 -3.08 -1.57
CA VAL A 62 -7.41 -1.72 -1.18
C VAL A 62 -5.90 -1.51 -1.34
N VAL A 63 -5.51 -0.36 -1.87
CA VAL A 63 -4.11 0.08 -1.85
C VAL A 63 -4.03 1.38 -1.06
N ILE A 64 -3.13 1.42 -0.09
CA ILE A 64 -2.80 2.63 0.65
C ILE A 64 -1.59 3.27 -0.01
N ALA A 65 -1.72 4.50 -0.46
CA ALA A 65 -0.66 5.19 -1.17
C ALA A 65 -0.32 6.51 -0.50
N GLN A 66 0.94 6.92 -0.62
CA GLN A 66 1.42 8.21 -0.18
C GLN A 66 1.88 9.02 -1.39
N ASN A 67 1.70 10.33 -1.32
CA ASN A 67 2.22 11.21 -2.37
C ASN A 67 3.71 11.46 -2.13
N ILE A 68 4.55 10.72 -2.82
CA ILE A 68 6.01 10.79 -2.66
C ILE A 68 6.53 12.19 -3.03
N GLY A 69 5.99 12.79 -4.09
CA GLY A 69 6.37 14.14 -4.47
C GLY A 69 6.11 15.17 -3.37
N HIS A 70 4.94 15.09 -2.73
CA HIS A 70 4.61 15.95 -1.60
C HIS A 70 5.54 15.68 -0.42
N MET A 71 5.83 14.41 -0.12
CA MET A 71 6.73 14.04 0.97
C MET A 71 8.12 14.65 0.78
N ILE A 72 8.68 14.58 -0.43
CA ILE A 72 10.01 15.14 -0.75
C ILE A 72 9.97 16.66 -0.63
N ARG A 73 8.98 17.32 -1.22
CA ARG A 73 8.85 18.79 -1.16
C ARG A 73 8.67 19.27 0.27
N SER A 74 7.84 18.56 1.04
CA SER A 74 7.62 18.87 2.45
C SER A 74 8.89 18.71 3.26
N GLY A 75 9.64 17.63 3.06
CA GLY A 75 10.91 17.40 3.73
C GLY A 75 11.91 18.51 3.45
N ILE A 76 12.03 18.95 2.21
CA ILE A 76 12.92 20.05 1.83
C ILE A 76 12.48 21.37 2.49
N ARG A 77 11.20 21.69 2.47
CA ARG A 77 10.67 22.91 3.10
C ARG A 77 10.93 22.92 4.61
N VAL A 78 10.68 21.79 5.29
CA VAL A 78 10.91 21.68 6.72
C VAL A 78 12.40 21.85 7.05
N LEU A 79 13.30 21.19 6.33
CA LEU A 79 14.72 21.32 6.53
C LEU A 79 15.20 22.77 6.31
N LYS A 80 14.71 23.41 5.26
CA LYS A 80 15.04 24.81 5.00
C LYS A 80 14.53 25.74 6.10
N ALA A 81 13.28 25.53 6.55
CA ALA A 81 12.71 26.33 7.63
C ALA A 81 13.50 26.18 8.94
N ILE A 82 13.92 24.97 9.28
CA ILE A 82 14.76 24.73 10.47
C ILE A 82 16.10 25.46 10.32
N SER A 83 16.74 25.37 9.16
CA SER A 83 18.01 26.04 8.88
C SER A 83 17.89 27.56 8.97
N ASP A 84 16.81 28.15 8.50
CA ASP A 84 16.58 29.59 8.46
C ASP A 84 15.95 30.13 9.74
N GLY A 85 15.59 29.25 10.70
CA GLY A 85 14.87 29.64 11.91
C GLY A 85 13.44 30.09 11.65
N ALA A 86 12.86 29.71 10.50
CA ALA A 86 11.49 30.10 10.13
C ALA A 86 10.47 29.15 10.75
N LYS A 87 9.21 29.63 10.80
CA LYS A 87 8.11 28.80 11.28
C LYS A 87 7.73 27.74 10.26
N ILE A 88 7.34 26.57 10.77
CA ILE A 88 6.81 25.47 9.97
C ILE A 88 5.29 25.56 10.01
N ASP A 89 4.64 25.52 8.83
CA ASP A 89 3.20 25.39 8.72
C ASP A 89 2.82 23.92 8.80
N ALA A 90 2.39 23.47 9.98
CA ALA A 90 2.06 22.06 10.22
C ALA A 90 0.95 21.56 9.29
N ALA A 91 -0.02 22.41 8.93
CA ALA A 91 -1.09 22.01 8.03
C ALA A 91 -0.57 21.78 6.60
N GLN A 92 0.34 22.62 6.12
CA GLN A 92 0.96 22.47 4.80
C GLN A 92 1.85 21.24 4.74
N GLU A 93 2.55 20.92 5.82
CA GLU A 93 3.53 19.85 5.86
C GLU A 93 2.92 18.49 6.27
N ARG A 94 1.61 18.42 6.46
CA ARG A 94 0.94 17.16 6.79
C ARG A 94 1.03 16.19 5.61
N ILE A 95 1.56 15.01 5.87
CA ILE A 95 1.59 13.93 4.88
C ILE A 95 0.24 13.22 4.91
N ARG A 96 -0.42 13.17 3.77
CA ARG A 96 -1.71 12.49 3.62
C ARG A 96 -1.51 11.16 2.92
N ILE A 97 -2.36 10.21 3.28
CA ILE A 97 -2.45 8.94 2.58
C ILE A 97 -3.72 8.94 1.70
N ASP A 98 -3.65 8.22 0.59
CA ASP A 98 -4.78 7.96 -0.27
C ASP A 98 -5.20 6.51 -0.13
N ILE A 99 -6.51 6.28 -0.08
CA ILE A 99 -7.09 4.93 -0.07
C ILE A 99 -7.64 4.68 -1.46
N ILE A 100 -7.07 3.70 -2.15
CA ILE A 100 -7.37 3.43 -3.55
C ILE A 100 -8.06 2.09 -3.67
N LEU A 101 -9.25 2.12 -4.26
CA LEU A 101 -10.05 0.96 -4.60
C LEU A 101 -10.07 0.84 -6.12
N LYS A 102 -10.58 -0.29 -6.62
CA LYS A 102 -10.77 -0.45 -8.06
C LYS A 102 -11.63 0.67 -8.65
N GLU A 103 -12.64 1.10 -7.92
CA GLU A 103 -13.61 2.11 -8.36
C GLU A 103 -13.02 3.50 -8.57
N ASN A 104 -11.95 3.84 -7.86
CA ASN A 104 -11.29 5.15 -7.99
C ASN A 104 -9.88 5.08 -8.57
N LEU A 105 -9.50 3.92 -9.12
CA LEU A 105 -8.13 3.67 -9.55
C LEU A 105 -7.66 4.64 -10.64
N PHE A 106 -8.48 4.95 -11.62
CA PHE A 106 -8.07 5.82 -12.73
C PHE A 106 -7.98 7.31 -12.32
N HIS A 107 -8.48 7.69 -11.15
CA HIS A 107 -8.30 9.02 -10.59
C HIS A 107 -7.02 9.12 -9.75
N ALA A 108 -6.39 8.01 -9.44
CA ALA A 108 -5.23 7.96 -8.58
C ALA A 108 -3.90 8.13 -9.32
N GLY A 109 -3.96 8.33 -10.59
CA GLY A 109 -2.80 8.62 -11.29
C GLY A 109 -2.14 8.09 -12.20
#